data_e1db2be33ed0bf51523705687bb939ac
#
_entry.id   e1db2be33ed0bf51523705687bb939ac
#
_cell.length_a   1.000
_cell.length_b   1.000
_cell.length_c   1.000
_cell.angle_alpha   90.00
_cell.angle_beta   90.00
_cell.angle_gamma   90.00
#
_symmetry.space_group_name_H-M   'P 1'
#
loop_
_entity.id
_entity.type
_entity.pdbx_description
1 polymer ?
#
loop_
_entity_poly.entity_id
_entity_poly.type
_entity_poly.pdbx_seq_one_letter_code
_entity_poly.pdbx_strand_id
1 'polypeptide(L)'
;MEILSVDGKNLNKLNRTMKTLKIKFTGLLAVALLTTFGAFAQKEKTVMVGGAEMYPSKNIIENAVNSKDHTTLVAAVKAAGLVETLSGTGPFTVFAPVNSAFAALPAGTVDNLLKPENKDMLTSILTYHVIPGKVDSKAVMMMIKDGGGKAMAKTVQGEELTFSMKGKNVIVTDSKGNMAKVTTADVFQSNGVIHVIDKVLMP
;
A
#
# COMPACT_ATOMS: atom_id res chain seq x y z
N MET A 1 -58.90 9.23 5.80
CA MET A 1 -58.60 7.89 5.26
C MET A 1 -59.29 7.83 3.91
N GLU A 2 -58.62 8.39 2.90
CA GLU A 2 -59.16 8.51 1.53
C GLU A 2 -58.32 7.64 0.61
N ILE A 3 -59.00 6.66 0.01
CA ILE A 3 -58.40 5.70 -0.91
C ILE A 3 -58.50 6.32 -2.30
N LEU A 4 -57.37 6.73 -2.88
CA LEU A 4 -57.30 7.21 -4.25
C LEU A 4 -57.43 6.02 -5.22
N SER A 5 -58.59 5.96 -5.86
CA SER A 5 -58.93 5.08 -6.97
C SER A 5 -58.07 5.45 -8.19
N VAL A 6 -57.24 4.52 -8.67
CA VAL A 6 -56.49 4.67 -9.93
C VAL A 6 -57.39 4.23 -11.09
N ASP A 7 -57.79 5.21 -11.90
CA ASP A 7 -58.65 5.05 -13.07
C ASP A 7 -57.98 4.24 -14.19
N GLY A 8 -58.63 3.13 -14.59
CA GLY A 8 -58.14 2.13 -15.56
C GLY A 8 -58.05 2.57 -17.04
N LYS A 9 -58.07 3.90 -17.33
CA LYS A 9 -58.12 4.40 -18.71
C LYS A 9 -56.77 4.68 -19.34
N ASN A 10 -55.66 4.57 -18.58
CA ASN A 10 -54.32 4.87 -19.11
C ASN A 10 -53.52 3.66 -19.63
N LEU A 11 -54.02 2.43 -19.46
CA LEU A 11 -53.33 1.23 -19.94
C LEU A 11 -53.60 0.91 -21.43
N ASN A 12 -54.60 1.53 -22.05
CA ASN A 12 -54.94 1.25 -23.45
C ASN A 12 -54.23 2.15 -24.49
N LYS A 13 -53.42 3.13 -24.04
CA LYS A 13 -52.72 4.04 -24.96
C LYS A 13 -51.30 3.57 -25.32
N LEU A 14 -50.75 2.65 -24.56
CA LEU A 14 -49.39 2.10 -24.85
C LEU A 14 -49.39 0.92 -25.86
N ASN A 15 -50.53 0.29 -26.10
CA ASN A 15 -50.59 -0.88 -26.97
C ASN A 15 -50.94 -0.59 -28.45
N ARG A 16 -51.02 0.68 -28.85
CA ARG A 16 -51.44 1.04 -30.22
C ARG A 16 -50.31 1.50 -31.16
N THR A 17 -49.06 1.52 -30.71
CA THR A 17 -47.92 2.01 -31.53
C THR A 17 -46.94 0.93 -31.96
N MET A 18 -47.23 -0.34 -31.74
CA MET A 18 -46.41 -1.44 -32.24
C MET A 18 -47.12 -2.28 -33.29
N LYS A 19 -47.70 -1.63 -34.30
CA LYS A 19 -48.09 -2.31 -35.52
C LYS A 19 -47.36 -1.68 -36.69
N THR A 20 -46.60 -2.57 -37.40
CA THR A 20 -46.05 -2.43 -38.72
C THR A 20 -44.67 -1.71 -38.81
N LEU A 21 -43.61 -2.42 -38.42
CA LEU A 21 -42.37 -2.32 -39.20
C LEU A 21 -42.01 -3.73 -39.71
N LYS A 22 -42.59 -4.07 -40.89
CA LYS A 22 -42.18 -5.22 -41.67
C LYS A 22 -40.85 -4.87 -42.33
N ILE A 23 -39.77 -5.21 -41.67
CA ILE A 23 -38.41 -5.16 -42.30
C ILE A 23 -38.29 -6.43 -43.15
N LYS A 24 -38.29 -6.22 -44.47
CA LYS A 24 -37.96 -7.26 -45.45
C LYS A 24 -36.50 -7.61 -45.29
N PHE A 25 -36.21 -8.83 -44.77
CA PHE A 25 -34.89 -9.44 -44.83
C PHE A 25 -34.62 -9.84 -46.28
N THR A 26 -33.77 -9.09 -46.93
CA THR A 26 -33.14 -9.51 -48.17
C THR A 26 -31.65 -9.23 -48.06
N GLY A 27 -30.89 -10.28 -47.94
CA GLY A 27 -29.57 -10.41 -48.52
C GLY A 27 -28.37 -9.84 -47.73
N LEU A 28 -27.67 -10.75 -47.11
CA LEU A 28 -26.24 -10.97 -47.28
C LEU A 28 -25.29 -9.80 -46.98
N LEU A 29 -24.72 -9.78 -45.82
CA LEU A 29 -23.26 -9.82 -45.57
C LEU A 29 -22.99 -9.76 -44.09
N ALA A 30 -22.76 -10.92 -43.47
CA ALA A 30 -22.19 -10.99 -42.11
C ALA A 30 -20.73 -10.52 -42.19
N VAL A 31 -20.53 -9.21 -42.01
CA VAL A 31 -19.22 -8.68 -41.66
C VAL A 31 -19.07 -8.93 -40.16
N ALA A 32 -18.42 -10.06 -39.84
CA ALA A 32 -17.91 -10.29 -38.52
C ALA A 32 -16.88 -9.20 -38.21
N LEU A 33 -17.32 -8.12 -37.57
CA LEU A 33 -16.41 -7.18 -36.90
C LEU A 33 -15.80 -7.96 -35.74
N LEU A 34 -14.67 -8.62 -36.00
CA LEU A 34 -13.72 -9.01 -34.96
C LEU A 34 -13.21 -7.73 -34.35
N THR A 35 -13.92 -7.18 -33.38
CA THR A 35 -13.36 -6.22 -32.43
C THR A 35 -12.32 -6.98 -31.63
N THR A 36 -11.07 -6.95 -32.12
CA THR A 36 -9.92 -7.24 -31.28
C THR A 36 -9.96 -6.24 -30.13
N PHE A 37 -10.52 -6.63 -29.01
CA PHE A 37 -10.25 -6.01 -27.73
C PHE A 37 -8.74 -6.17 -27.49
N GLY A 38 -7.95 -5.27 -28.04
CA GLY A 38 -6.59 -5.08 -27.61
C GLY A 38 -6.68 -4.76 -26.11
N ALA A 39 -6.38 -5.74 -25.28
CA ALA A 39 -6.12 -5.48 -23.88
C ALA A 39 -4.92 -4.53 -23.84
N PHE A 40 -5.19 -3.24 -23.77
CA PHE A 40 -4.20 -2.27 -23.37
C PHE A 40 -3.81 -2.66 -21.94
N ALA A 41 -2.74 -3.43 -21.80
CA ALA A 41 -2.11 -3.65 -20.52
C ALA A 41 -1.74 -2.27 -19.98
N GLN A 42 -2.56 -1.75 -19.10
CA GLN A 42 -2.33 -0.47 -18.45
C GLN A 42 -1.02 -0.62 -17.68
N LYS A 43 0.04 0.06 -18.14
CA LYS A 43 1.35 -0.01 -17.50
C LYS A 43 1.19 0.43 -16.05
N GLU A 44 1.43 -0.48 -15.11
CA GLU A 44 1.36 -0.18 -13.69
C GLU A 44 2.33 0.97 -13.35
N LYS A 45 1.88 1.88 -12.50
CA LYS A 45 2.73 2.97 -12.01
C LYS A 45 3.72 2.40 -10.99
N THR A 46 4.90 2.07 -11.45
CA THR A 46 5.99 1.57 -10.60
C THR A 46 6.76 2.71 -9.95
N VAL A 47 7.40 2.42 -8.83
CA VAL A 47 8.37 3.30 -8.17
C VAL A 47 9.71 2.59 -8.11
N MET A 48 10.78 3.29 -8.51
CA MET A 48 12.13 2.75 -8.47
C MET A 48 12.70 2.85 -7.05
N VAL A 49 13.11 1.72 -6.47
CA VAL A 49 13.73 1.66 -5.14
C VAL A 49 14.91 0.68 -5.17
N GLY A 50 16.10 1.17 -4.82
CA GLY A 50 17.32 0.33 -4.80
C GLY A 50 17.63 -0.32 -6.15
N GLY A 51 17.36 0.39 -7.26
CA GLY A 51 17.61 -0.11 -8.60
C GLY A 51 16.61 -1.14 -9.12
N ALA A 52 15.51 -1.38 -8.41
CA ALA A 52 14.43 -2.27 -8.83
C ALA A 52 13.09 -1.53 -8.92
N GLU A 53 12.27 -1.90 -9.91
CA GLU A 53 10.90 -1.43 -10.00
C GLU A 53 10.02 -2.15 -8.96
N MET A 54 9.29 -1.38 -8.17
CA MET A 54 8.30 -1.85 -7.22
C MET A 54 6.91 -1.82 -7.85
N TYR A 55 6.27 -2.96 -7.94
CA TYR A 55 4.99 -3.14 -8.61
C TYR A 55 3.83 -3.12 -7.60
N PRO A 56 2.78 -2.29 -7.80
CA PRO A 56 1.60 -2.28 -6.94
C PRO A 56 0.84 -3.62 -6.90
N SER A 57 0.98 -4.45 -7.93
CA SER A 57 0.40 -5.81 -7.99
C SER A 57 1.11 -6.84 -7.13
N LYS A 58 2.35 -6.57 -6.70
CA LYS A 58 3.14 -7.45 -5.83
C LYS A 58 3.00 -7.06 -4.36
N ASN A 59 3.17 -8.04 -3.46
CA ASN A 59 3.18 -7.77 -2.03
C ASN A 59 4.51 -7.13 -1.57
N ILE A 60 4.56 -6.71 -0.30
CA ILE A 60 5.70 -6.04 0.32
C ILE A 60 6.99 -6.87 0.18
N ILE A 61 6.93 -8.17 0.45
CA ILE A 61 8.10 -9.05 0.41
C ILE A 61 8.56 -9.32 -1.02
N GLU A 62 7.63 -9.60 -1.94
CA GLU A 62 7.94 -9.85 -3.37
C GLU A 62 8.63 -8.66 -4.04
N ASN A 63 8.34 -7.45 -3.60
CA ASN A 63 9.03 -6.25 -4.07
C ASN A 63 10.36 -6.03 -3.33
N ALA A 64 10.36 -6.11 -1.99
CA ALA A 64 11.52 -5.80 -1.18
C ALA A 64 12.75 -6.67 -1.51
N VAL A 65 12.54 -7.95 -1.86
CA VAL A 65 13.63 -8.88 -2.19
C VAL A 65 14.41 -8.48 -3.44
N ASN A 66 13.83 -7.66 -4.32
CA ASN A 66 14.48 -7.17 -5.54
C ASN A 66 15.29 -5.90 -5.33
N SER A 67 15.08 -5.21 -4.20
CA SER A 67 15.77 -3.96 -3.89
C SER A 67 17.18 -4.20 -3.37
N LYS A 68 18.17 -3.64 -4.05
CA LYS A 68 19.58 -3.69 -3.60
C LYS A 68 19.82 -2.87 -2.33
N ASP A 69 18.95 -1.90 -2.04
CA ASP A 69 19.07 -1.04 -0.86
C ASP A 69 18.46 -1.64 0.41
N HIS A 70 17.75 -2.78 0.30
CA HIS A 70 17.04 -3.40 1.42
C HIS A 70 17.47 -4.84 1.70
N THR A 71 18.65 -5.25 1.25
CA THR A 71 19.15 -6.63 1.43
C THR A 71 19.29 -7.01 2.91
N THR A 72 19.77 -6.08 3.75
CA THR A 72 19.88 -6.29 5.21
C THR A 72 18.51 -6.41 5.86
N LEU A 73 17.54 -5.56 5.47
CA LEU A 73 16.16 -5.64 5.97
C LEU A 73 15.51 -6.98 5.60
N VAL A 74 15.66 -7.44 4.36
CA VAL A 74 15.14 -8.74 3.90
C VAL A 74 15.75 -9.90 4.69
N ALA A 75 17.07 -9.86 4.95
CA ALA A 75 17.74 -10.86 5.78
C ALA A 75 17.18 -10.85 7.21
N ALA A 76 16.97 -9.67 7.79
CA ALA A 76 16.39 -9.52 9.13
C ALA A 76 14.96 -10.06 9.21
N VAL A 77 14.11 -9.76 8.21
CA VAL A 77 12.72 -10.26 8.14
C VAL A 77 12.69 -11.79 8.04
N LYS A 78 13.61 -12.39 7.26
CA LYS A 78 13.76 -13.85 7.16
C LYS A 78 14.20 -14.46 8.50
N ALA A 79 15.21 -13.89 9.14
CA ALA A 79 15.73 -14.37 10.44
C ALA A 79 14.67 -14.29 11.54
N ALA A 80 13.85 -13.24 11.54
CA ALA A 80 12.73 -13.09 12.47
C ALA A 80 11.54 -14.04 12.18
N GLY A 81 11.48 -14.64 10.97
CA GLY A 81 10.35 -15.48 10.55
C GLY A 81 9.09 -14.68 10.18
N LEU A 82 9.24 -13.39 9.83
CA LEU A 82 8.11 -12.49 9.53
C LEU A 82 7.71 -12.45 8.04
N VAL A 83 8.33 -13.30 7.20
CA VAL A 83 8.06 -13.32 5.75
C VAL A 83 6.59 -13.59 5.46
N GLU A 84 6.00 -14.61 6.08
CA GLU A 84 4.58 -14.97 5.87
C GLU A 84 3.64 -13.86 6.39
N THR A 85 3.95 -13.30 7.56
CA THR A 85 3.17 -12.20 8.15
C THR A 85 3.12 -10.97 7.23
N LEU A 86 4.27 -10.55 6.70
CA LEU A 86 4.37 -9.39 5.81
C LEU A 86 3.95 -9.68 4.36
N SER A 87 3.82 -10.94 3.98
CA SER A 87 3.21 -11.37 2.71
C SER A 87 1.70 -11.54 2.80
N GLY A 88 1.15 -11.58 4.00
CA GLY A 88 -0.29 -11.78 4.27
C GLY A 88 -1.18 -10.64 3.83
N THR A 89 -2.47 -10.82 4.09
CA THR A 89 -3.53 -9.87 3.74
C THR A 89 -3.49 -8.63 4.61
N GLY A 90 -2.60 -7.67 4.37
CA GLY A 90 -2.59 -6.39 5.08
C GLY A 90 -3.98 -5.74 5.28
N PRO A 91 -4.13 -4.46 5.22
CA PRO A 91 -3.10 -3.50 4.78
C PRO A 91 -2.06 -3.18 5.87
N PHE A 92 -0.81 -3.00 5.41
CA PHE A 92 0.30 -2.61 6.26
C PHE A 92 0.96 -1.32 5.74
N THR A 93 1.47 -0.51 6.66
CA THR A 93 2.41 0.57 6.34
C THR A 93 3.77 0.21 6.92
N VAL A 94 4.77 0.06 6.07
CA VAL A 94 6.12 -0.36 6.46
C VAL A 94 7.10 0.78 6.27
N PHE A 95 7.80 1.16 7.33
CA PHE A 95 8.95 2.06 7.26
C PHE A 95 10.21 1.24 7.04
N ALA A 96 10.71 1.22 5.81
CA ALA A 96 11.80 0.36 5.37
C ALA A 96 13.14 1.08 5.46
N PRO A 97 14.02 0.76 6.44
CA PRO A 97 15.35 1.33 6.51
C PRO A 97 16.26 0.72 5.43
N VAL A 98 17.04 1.58 4.77
CA VAL A 98 18.03 1.18 3.77
C VAL A 98 19.26 0.53 4.41
N ASN A 99 20.07 -0.19 3.64
CA ASN A 99 21.29 -0.84 4.12
C ASN A 99 22.22 0.12 4.87
N SER A 100 22.37 1.36 4.39
CA SER A 100 23.19 2.39 5.07
C SER A 100 22.63 2.77 6.44
N ALA A 101 21.30 2.66 6.66
CA ALA A 101 20.69 2.88 7.97
C ALA A 101 21.13 1.82 8.98
N PHE A 102 21.23 0.56 8.57
CA PHE A 102 21.76 -0.52 9.39
C PHE A 102 23.28 -0.38 9.62
N ALA A 103 24.03 0.04 8.61
CA ALA A 103 25.48 0.28 8.72
C ALA A 103 25.82 1.44 9.70
N ALA A 104 24.89 2.36 9.92
CA ALA A 104 25.04 3.46 10.87
C ALA A 104 24.81 3.04 12.35
N LEU A 105 24.33 1.83 12.59
CA LEU A 105 24.24 1.29 13.96
C LEU A 105 25.64 0.95 14.49
N PRO A 106 25.82 0.88 15.83
CA PRO A 106 27.11 0.47 16.40
C PRO A 106 27.57 -0.86 15.82
N ALA A 107 28.89 -0.98 15.63
CA ALA A 107 29.51 -2.18 15.05
C ALA A 107 29.07 -3.45 15.78
N GLY A 108 28.73 -4.49 15.03
CA GLY A 108 28.27 -5.78 15.58
C GLY A 108 26.79 -5.81 16.01
N THR A 109 26.07 -4.68 16.03
CA THR A 109 24.66 -4.66 16.42
C THR A 109 23.81 -5.51 15.47
N VAL A 110 23.99 -5.37 14.15
CA VAL A 110 23.21 -6.13 13.16
C VAL A 110 23.51 -7.62 13.27
N ASP A 111 24.79 -7.99 13.36
CA ASP A 111 25.20 -9.40 13.52
C ASP A 111 24.65 -10.01 14.80
N ASN A 112 24.62 -9.23 15.86
CA ASN A 112 24.04 -9.68 17.13
C ASN A 112 22.53 -9.88 17.05
N LEU A 113 21.82 -8.93 16.40
CA LEU A 113 20.35 -9.03 16.19
C LEU A 113 19.95 -10.22 15.30
N LEU A 114 20.82 -10.63 14.38
CA LEU A 114 20.54 -11.75 13.47
C LEU A 114 20.78 -13.13 14.14
N LYS A 115 21.33 -13.18 15.35
CA LYS A 115 21.51 -14.45 16.07
C LYS A 115 20.18 -15.02 16.52
N PRO A 116 20.02 -16.36 16.52
CA PRO A 116 18.79 -17.03 16.94
C PRO A 116 18.32 -16.65 18.35
N GLU A 117 19.24 -16.44 19.28
CA GLU A 117 18.95 -16.04 20.66
C GLU A 117 18.33 -14.63 20.77
N ASN A 118 18.49 -13.78 19.77
CA ASN A 118 17.98 -12.41 19.73
C ASN A 118 16.75 -12.25 18.81
N LYS A 119 16.15 -13.36 18.40
CA LYS A 119 15.00 -13.36 17.48
C LYS A 119 13.82 -12.51 17.99
N ASP A 120 13.52 -12.56 19.26
CA ASP A 120 12.42 -11.81 19.86
C ASP A 120 12.70 -10.29 19.82
N MET A 121 13.94 -9.90 20.10
CA MET A 121 14.38 -8.50 19.98
C MET A 121 14.30 -8.03 18.53
N LEU A 122 14.77 -8.84 17.60
CA LEU A 122 14.70 -8.53 16.16
C LEU A 122 13.25 -8.40 15.70
N THR A 123 12.37 -9.31 16.14
CA THR A 123 10.94 -9.27 15.86
C THR A 123 10.30 -7.99 16.40
N SER A 124 10.64 -7.60 17.65
CA SER A 124 10.15 -6.35 18.26
C SER A 124 10.57 -5.13 17.42
N ILE A 125 11.84 -5.04 17.03
CA ILE A 125 12.34 -3.94 16.19
C ILE A 125 11.62 -3.92 14.84
N LEU A 126 11.48 -5.05 14.15
CA LEU A 126 10.84 -5.11 12.84
C LEU A 126 9.35 -4.76 12.91
N THR A 127 8.63 -5.26 13.91
CA THR A 127 7.21 -4.93 14.12
C THR A 127 6.99 -3.49 14.57
N TYR A 128 7.99 -2.86 15.20
CA TYR A 128 8.01 -1.43 15.49
C TYR A 128 8.05 -0.55 14.22
N HIS A 129 8.62 -1.07 13.12
CA HIS A 129 8.61 -0.39 11.81
C HIS A 129 7.31 -0.58 11.01
N VAL A 130 6.33 -1.30 11.56
CA VAL A 130 5.08 -1.61 10.86
C VAL A 130 3.90 -0.98 11.60
N ILE A 131 3.08 -0.24 10.86
CA ILE A 131 1.80 0.29 11.34
C ILE A 131 0.68 -0.50 10.67
N PRO A 132 -0.34 -0.95 11.41
CA PRO A 132 -1.53 -1.55 10.82
C PRO A 132 -2.31 -0.49 10.03
N GLY A 133 -2.80 -0.88 8.85
CA GLY A 133 -3.49 0.04 7.95
C GLY A 133 -2.60 0.57 6.82
N LYS A 134 -3.23 1.17 5.82
CA LYS A 134 -2.56 1.80 4.69
C LYS A 134 -2.53 3.31 4.89
N VAL A 135 -1.40 3.83 5.35
CA VAL A 135 -1.18 5.25 5.64
C VAL A 135 -0.21 5.80 4.60
N ASP A 136 -0.72 6.47 3.59
CA ASP A 136 0.10 7.14 2.56
C ASP A 136 0.63 8.49 3.05
N SER A 137 1.49 9.13 2.26
CA SER A 137 2.10 10.42 2.62
C SER A 137 1.07 11.54 2.82
N LYS A 138 -0.05 11.48 2.09
CA LYS A 138 -1.15 12.45 2.24
C LYS A 138 -1.84 12.28 3.59
N ALA A 139 -2.14 11.03 3.96
CA ALA A 139 -2.72 10.73 5.26
C ALA A 139 -1.80 11.16 6.40
N VAL A 140 -0.48 10.87 6.30
CA VAL A 140 0.51 11.35 7.29
C VAL A 140 0.51 12.87 7.39
N MET A 141 0.53 13.59 6.27
CA MET A 141 0.52 15.06 6.27
C MET A 141 -0.77 15.63 6.86
N MET A 142 -1.93 15.02 6.58
CA MET A 142 -3.20 15.43 7.19
C MET A 142 -3.18 15.22 8.70
N MET A 143 -2.75 14.04 9.15
CA MET A 143 -2.61 13.74 10.59
C MET A 143 -1.68 14.73 11.29
N ILE A 144 -0.54 15.08 10.68
CA ILE A 144 0.40 16.07 11.23
C ILE A 144 -0.25 17.46 11.32
N LYS A 145 -0.99 17.87 10.28
CA LYS A 145 -1.69 19.16 10.25
C LYS A 145 -2.76 19.22 11.33
N ASP A 146 -3.59 18.20 11.43
CA ASP A 146 -4.70 18.11 12.38
C ASP A 146 -4.18 18.01 13.83
N GLY A 147 -3.01 17.40 14.03
CA GLY A 147 -2.32 17.28 15.31
C GLY A 147 -1.44 18.48 15.67
N GLY A 148 -1.62 19.64 15.00
CA GLY A 148 -0.87 20.87 15.33
C GLY A 148 0.63 20.78 15.05
N GLY A 149 1.04 20.04 14.03
CA GLY A 149 2.44 19.91 13.60
C GLY A 149 3.10 18.56 13.96
N LYS A 150 2.40 17.71 14.71
CA LYS A 150 2.83 16.35 15.05
C LYS A 150 1.65 15.38 14.96
N ALA A 151 1.94 14.14 14.60
CA ALA A 151 0.98 13.05 14.65
C ALA A 151 1.61 11.83 15.31
N MET A 152 0.81 10.95 15.87
CA MET A 152 1.26 9.71 16.49
C MET A 152 0.50 8.56 15.88
N ALA A 153 1.16 7.43 15.68
CA ALA A 153 0.52 6.20 15.23
C ALA A 153 1.11 5.01 15.96
N LYS A 154 0.23 4.11 16.37
CA LYS A 154 0.60 2.88 17.07
C LYS A 154 1.13 1.86 16.09
N THR A 155 2.27 1.26 16.42
CA THR A 155 2.90 0.20 15.63
C THR A 155 2.31 -1.17 15.96
N VAL A 156 2.62 -2.17 15.14
CA VAL A 156 2.26 -3.58 15.40
C VAL A 156 2.93 -4.08 16.68
N GLN A 157 4.12 -3.58 17.01
CA GLN A 157 4.82 -3.90 18.26
C GLN A 157 4.09 -3.37 19.51
N GLY A 158 3.31 -2.28 19.37
CA GLY A 158 2.47 -1.75 20.44
C GLY A 158 2.86 -0.34 20.92
N GLU A 159 4.08 0.10 20.67
CA GLU A 159 4.53 1.47 20.94
C GLU A 159 4.18 2.43 19.78
N GLU A 160 4.38 3.72 19.99
CA GLU A 160 4.00 4.75 19.04
C GLU A 160 5.21 5.34 18.30
N LEU A 161 4.98 5.65 17.02
CA LEU A 161 5.85 6.48 16.22
C LEU A 161 5.26 7.90 16.13
N THR A 162 6.11 8.91 16.26
CA THR A 162 5.72 10.31 16.09
C THR A 162 6.15 10.82 14.72
N PHE A 163 5.21 11.40 13.99
CA PHE A 163 5.43 12.02 12.69
C PHE A 163 5.46 13.54 12.82
N SER A 164 6.38 14.16 12.11
CA SER A 164 6.47 15.63 12.02
C SER A 164 7.01 16.05 10.67
N MET A 165 6.92 17.34 10.34
CA MET A 165 7.52 17.90 9.13
C MET A 165 8.79 18.67 9.43
N LYS A 166 9.85 18.43 8.65
CA LYS A 166 11.06 19.28 8.63
C LYS A 166 11.26 19.78 7.19
N GLY A 167 10.82 21.00 6.95
CA GLY A 167 10.70 21.53 5.60
C GLY A 167 9.68 20.72 4.79
N LYS A 168 10.13 20.11 3.70
CA LYS A 168 9.29 19.26 2.82
C LYS A 168 9.34 17.76 3.17
N ASN A 169 10.15 17.38 4.17
CA ASN A 169 10.36 15.98 4.49
C ASN A 169 9.54 15.56 5.70
N VAL A 170 8.94 14.39 5.62
CA VAL A 170 8.35 13.71 6.77
C VAL A 170 9.50 13.12 7.60
N ILE A 171 9.44 13.38 8.89
CA ILE A 171 10.35 12.83 9.89
C ILE A 171 9.54 11.88 10.77
N VAL A 172 10.07 10.69 10.96
CA VAL A 172 9.56 9.68 11.87
C VAL A 172 10.47 9.65 13.09
N THR A 173 9.92 9.85 14.26
CA THR A 173 10.65 9.86 15.53
C THR A 173 10.21 8.67 16.37
N ASP A 174 11.17 7.91 16.87
CA ASP A 174 10.94 6.76 17.75
C ASP A 174 10.76 7.17 19.22
N SER A 175 10.48 6.20 20.10
CA SER A 175 10.27 6.42 21.54
C SER A 175 11.51 6.97 22.26
N LYS A 176 12.71 6.75 21.69
CA LYS A 176 13.99 7.24 22.22
C LYS A 176 14.39 8.62 21.69
N GLY A 177 13.57 9.21 20.79
CA GLY A 177 13.84 10.52 20.19
C GLY A 177 14.76 10.47 18.97
N ASN A 178 15.11 9.28 18.45
CA ASN A 178 15.86 9.20 17.20
C ASN A 178 14.95 9.53 16.03
N MET A 179 15.48 10.31 15.09
CA MET A 179 14.73 10.79 13.93
C MET A 179 15.22 10.13 12.66
N ALA A 180 14.30 9.51 11.93
CA ALA A 180 14.49 8.99 10.58
C ALA A 180 13.75 9.89 9.58
N LYS A 181 14.38 10.17 8.45
CA LYS A 181 13.77 10.92 7.35
C LYS A 181 13.18 9.94 6.35
N VAL A 182 11.97 10.21 5.89
CA VAL A 182 11.38 9.52 4.75
C VAL A 182 12.05 10.02 3.47
N THR A 183 12.77 9.13 2.77
CA THR A 183 13.51 9.43 1.54
C THR A 183 12.69 9.14 0.29
N THR A 184 11.90 8.08 0.31
CA THR A 184 10.93 7.72 -0.74
C THR A 184 9.61 7.34 -0.07
N ALA A 185 8.56 8.05 -0.40
CA ALA A 185 7.22 7.79 0.11
C ALA A 185 6.34 7.12 -0.94
N ASP A 186 5.23 6.54 -0.48
CA ASP A 186 4.15 6.06 -1.35
C ASP A 186 4.56 4.97 -2.34
N VAL A 187 5.43 4.06 -1.90
CA VAL A 187 5.73 2.84 -2.66
C VAL A 187 4.60 1.85 -2.40
N PHE A 188 3.58 1.87 -3.26
CA PHE A 188 2.38 1.06 -3.09
C PHE A 188 2.62 -0.41 -3.43
N GLN A 189 1.97 -1.27 -2.65
CA GLN A 189 2.01 -2.73 -2.75
C GLN A 189 0.58 -3.28 -2.74
N SER A 190 0.38 -4.52 -3.15
CA SER A 190 -0.94 -5.17 -3.12
C SER A 190 -1.50 -5.28 -1.69
N ASN A 191 -0.64 -5.45 -0.70
CA ASN A 191 -1.00 -5.60 0.70
C ASN A 191 -0.57 -4.43 1.60
N GLY A 192 -0.19 -3.27 1.03
CA GLY A 192 0.19 -2.12 1.86
C GLY A 192 0.90 -1.00 1.14
N VAL A 193 1.69 -0.26 1.89
CA VAL A 193 2.56 0.82 1.39
C VAL A 193 3.90 0.78 2.13
N ILE A 194 4.98 1.04 1.40
CA ILE A 194 6.32 1.19 1.96
C ILE A 194 6.73 2.66 1.91
N HIS A 195 7.31 3.14 3.01
CA HIS A 195 8.03 4.40 3.09
C HIS A 195 9.48 4.09 3.42
N VAL A 196 10.39 4.47 2.53
CA VAL A 196 11.83 4.24 2.71
C VAL A 196 12.38 5.29 3.68
N ILE A 197 13.16 4.86 4.66
CA ILE A 197 13.75 5.72 5.69
C ILE A 197 15.28 5.57 5.76
N ASP A 198 15.94 6.63 6.19
CA ASP A 198 17.42 6.73 6.24
C ASP A 198 18.04 6.26 7.56
N LYS A 199 17.22 5.88 8.55
CA LYS A 199 17.71 5.34 9.84
C LYS A 199 16.78 4.23 10.35
N VAL A 200 17.35 3.34 11.15
CA VAL A 200 16.61 2.31 11.88
C VAL A 200 15.94 2.96 13.10
N LEU A 201 14.66 2.67 13.31
CA LEU A 201 13.91 3.09 14.49
C LEU A 201 14.05 2.02 15.60
N MET A 202 14.13 2.46 16.83
CA MET A 202 14.35 1.57 17.99
C MET A 202 13.25 1.77 19.02
N PRO A 203 12.54 0.70 19.43
CA PRO A 203 11.55 0.75 20.49
C PRO A 203 12.15 0.99 21.87
#